data_449fc70d2541ca0832c0259ad0ba7ad0
#
_entry.id   449fc70d2541ca0832c0259ad0ba7ad0
#
_cell.length_a   1.000
_cell.length_b   1.000
_cell.length_c   1.000
_cell.angle_alpha   90.00
_cell.angle_beta   90.00
_cell.angle_gamma   90.00
#
_symmetry.space_group_name_H-M   'P 1'
#
loop_
_entity.id
_entity.type
_entity.pdbx_description
1 polymer ?
#
loop_
_entity_poly.entity_id
_entity_poly.type
_entity_poly.pdbx_seq_one_letter_code
_entity_poly.pdbx_strand_id
1 'polypeptide(L)'
;MHTPADYLELARTESDSFVLRRLARCPYPFVWQALAANPHTAPDTLAELSTARDSAWNDNRLLCLLAGHPSADSAVLRAVHAAVAAKLAEGERPYAAVLTLAGRTEIEAEEVRRLGTFRGASSRLRGRLDRRLAARG
;
A
#
# COMPACT_ATOMS: atom_id res chain seq x y z
N MET A 1 -3.58 23.18 20.26
CA MET A 1 -3.23 23.23 18.83
C MET A 1 -2.25 22.11 18.52
N HIS A 2 -2.49 21.38 17.42
CA HIS A 2 -1.63 20.26 17.03
C HIS A 2 -0.64 20.68 15.95
N THR A 3 0.64 20.36 16.16
CA THR A 3 1.69 20.52 15.16
C THR A 3 1.75 19.26 14.26
N PRO A 4 2.43 19.32 13.11
CA PRO A 4 2.65 18.11 12.32
C PRO A 4 3.30 16.97 13.12
N ALA A 5 4.22 17.28 14.03
CA ALA A 5 4.85 16.29 14.91
C ALA A 5 3.82 15.65 15.85
N ASP A 6 2.85 16.41 16.34
CA ASP A 6 1.79 15.91 17.21
C ASP A 6 0.89 14.91 16.44
N TYR A 7 0.56 15.24 15.19
CA TYR A 7 -0.22 14.36 14.33
C TYR A 7 0.52 13.05 14.04
N LEU A 8 1.83 13.13 13.81
CA LEU A 8 2.64 11.94 13.58
C LEU A 8 2.66 11.04 14.81
N GLU A 9 2.88 11.59 15.98
CA GLU A 9 2.89 10.82 17.22
C GLU A 9 1.53 10.17 17.48
N LEU A 10 0.46 10.90 17.28
CA LEU A 10 -0.90 10.36 17.42
C LEU A 10 -1.15 9.24 16.43
N ALA A 11 -0.72 9.39 15.17
CA ALA A 11 -0.88 8.35 14.15
C ALA A 11 -0.13 7.06 14.51
N ARG A 12 0.99 7.18 15.22
CA ARG A 12 1.78 6.03 15.65
C ARG A 12 1.20 5.30 16.85
N THR A 13 0.59 6.03 17.78
CA THR A 13 0.25 5.49 19.12
C THR A 13 -1.23 5.28 19.34
N GLU A 14 -2.09 5.91 18.53
CA GLU A 14 -3.53 5.84 18.70
C GLU A 14 -4.08 4.46 18.37
N SER A 15 -5.00 3.96 19.19
CA SER A 15 -5.69 2.70 18.97
C SER A 15 -7.16 2.87 18.55
N ASP A 16 -7.71 4.07 18.67
CA ASP A 16 -9.11 4.37 18.29
C ASP A 16 -9.18 4.57 16.77
N SER A 17 -9.89 3.67 16.09
CA SER A 17 -10.01 3.68 14.63
C SER A 17 -10.68 4.95 14.09
N PHE A 18 -11.58 5.58 14.87
CA PHE A 18 -12.21 6.84 14.46
C PHE A 18 -11.22 7.99 14.43
N VAL A 19 -10.32 8.06 15.42
CA VAL A 19 -9.27 9.06 15.46
C VAL A 19 -8.31 8.87 14.29
N LEU A 20 -7.91 7.63 14.04
CA LEU A 20 -7.02 7.30 12.93
C LEU A 20 -7.64 7.66 11.58
N ARG A 21 -8.93 7.43 11.40
CA ARG A 21 -9.65 7.80 10.18
C ARG A 21 -9.62 9.31 9.94
N ARG A 22 -9.78 10.09 10.99
CA ARG A 22 -9.71 11.56 10.88
C ARG A 22 -8.31 12.03 10.50
N LEU A 23 -7.27 11.38 11.02
CA LEU A 23 -5.88 11.68 10.68
C LEU A 23 -5.55 11.43 9.21
N ALA A 24 -6.25 10.50 8.56
CA ALA A 24 -6.04 10.21 7.14
C ALA A 24 -6.31 11.41 6.22
N ARG A 25 -7.02 12.42 6.73
CA ARG A 25 -7.32 13.65 5.99
C ARG A 25 -6.25 14.71 6.14
N CYS A 26 -5.24 14.50 6.99
CA CYS A 26 -4.10 15.41 7.11
C CYS A 26 -3.31 15.41 5.79
N PRO A 27 -2.74 16.57 5.39
CA PRO A 27 -2.01 16.66 4.12
C PRO A 27 -0.55 16.21 4.21
N TYR A 28 -0.18 15.47 5.26
CA TYR A 28 1.22 15.12 5.52
C TYR A 28 1.50 13.66 5.15
N PRO A 29 2.36 13.41 4.13
CA PRO A 29 2.70 12.02 3.74
C PRO A 29 3.27 11.18 4.88
N PHE A 30 4.04 11.77 5.79
CA PHE A 30 4.58 11.02 6.93
C PHE A 30 3.48 10.56 7.90
N VAL A 31 2.37 11.30 8.01
CA VAL A 31 1.20 10.87 8.79
C VAL A 31 0.51 9.67 8.11
N TRP A 32 0.34 9.72 6.79
CA TRP A 32 -0.26 8.61 6.03
C TRP A 32 0.55 7.32 6.21
N GLN A 33 1.87 7.42 6.15
CA GLN A 33 2.76 6.27 6.34
C GLN A 33 2.66 5.70 7.75
N ALA A 34 2.56 6.56 8.75
CA ALA A 34 2.37 6.13 10.14
C ALA A 34 1.03 5.39 10.31
N LEU A 35 -0.03 5.90 9.69
CA LEU A 35 -1.35 5.25 9.71
C LEU A 35 -1.28 3.88 9.02
N ALA A 36 -0.60 3.79 7.89
CA ALA A 36 -0.45 2.53 7.15
C ALA A 36 0.40 1.51 7.92
N ALA A 37 1.22 1.96 8.87
CA ALA A 37 2.02 1.10 9.74
C ALA A 37 1.32 0.78 11.06
N ASN A 38 0.27 1.51 11.43
CA ASN A 38 -0.45 1.31 12.71
C ASN A 38 -1.42 0.14 12.56
N PRO A 39 -1.28 -0.94 13.37
CA PRO A 39 -2.13 -2.13 13.24
C PRO A 39 -3.60 -1.87 13.58
N HIS A 40 -3.93 -0.76 14.24
CA HIS A 40 -5.30 -0.41 14.60
C HIS A 40 -6.05 0.35 13.51
N THR A 41 -5.39 0.67 12.39
CA THR A 41 -6.03 1.37 11.27
C THR A 41 -7.03 0.44 10.59
N ALA A 42 -8.28 0.91 10.44
CA ALA A 42 -9.36 0.10 9.89
C ALA A 42 -9.25 -0.04 8.36
N PRO A 43 -9.83 -1.11 7.77
CA PRO A 43 -9.76 -1.34 6.32
C PRO A 43 -10.29 -0.18 5.47
N ASP A 44 -11.37 0.48 5.87
CA ASP A 44 -11.91 1.61 5.10
C ASP A 44 -10.94 2.80 5.08
N THR A 45 -10.21 3.04 6.16
CA THR A 45 -9.16 4.06 6.21
C THR A 45 -7.97 3.67 5.32
N LEU A 46 -7.58 2.40 5.33
CA LEU A 46 -6.51 1.92 4.44
C LEU A 46 -6.89 2.09 2.97
N ALA A 47 -8.13 1.79 2.61
CA ALA A 47 -8.62 1.99 1.25
C ALA A 47 -8.57 3.47 0.84
N GLU A 48 -8.95 4.36 1.74
CA GLU A 48 -8.88 5.81 1.52
C GLU A 48 -7.43 6.25 1.29
N LEU A 49 -6.49 5.75 2.08
CA LEU A 49 -5.07 6.07 1.94
C LEU A 49 -4.48 5.60 0.61
N SER A 50 -5.05 4.56 -0.02
CA SER A 50 -4.54 4.04 -1.28
C SER A 50 -4.62 5.04 -2.43
N THR A 51 -5.45 6.08 -2.30
CA THR A 51 -5.61 7.16 -3.30
C THR A 51 -4.78 8.39 -3.00
N ALA A 52 -4.15 8.46 -1.82
CA ALA A 52 -3.33 9.61 -1.44
C ALA A 52 -2.05 9.64 -2.28
N ARG A 53 -1.67 10.83 -2.73
CA ARG A 53 -0.51 11.01 -3.61
C ARG A 53 0.34 12.19 -3.13
N ASP A 54 1.65 12.02 -3.30
CA ASP A 54 2.63 13.06 -3.02
C ASP A 54 3.77 12.94 -4.04
N SER A 55 4.91 12.35 -3.68
CA SER A 55 5.99 12.06 -4.61
C SER A 55 6.00 10.57 -4.93
N ALA A 56 6.66 10.18 -6.02
CA ALA A 56 6.78 8.76 -6.39
C ALA A 56 7.38 7.93 -5.26
N TRP A 57 8.41 8.45 -4.57
CA TRP A 57 9.03 7.78 -3.44
C TRP A 57 8.02 7.54 -2.31
N ASN A 58 7.32 8.58 -1.86
CA ASN A 58 6.35 8.48 -0.78
C ASN A 58 5.16 7.62 -1.16
N ASP A 59 4.67 7.74 -2.39
CA ASP A 59 3.55 6.95 -2.89
C ASP A 59 3.89 5.45 -2.92
N ASN A 60 5.08 5.10 -3.42
CA ASN A 60 5.50 3.71 -3.49
C ASN A 60 5.66 3.09 -2.11
N ARG A 61 6.21 3.86 -1.17
CA ARG A 61 6.35 3.42 0.22
C ARG A 61 4.99 3.22 0.88
N LEU A 62 4.07 4.16 0.68
CA LEU A 62 2.73 4.06 1.23
C LEU A 62 2.00 2.83 0.70
N LEU A 63 2.04 2.61 -0.61
CA LEU A 63 1.40 1.45 -1.23
C LEU A 63 1.98 0.13 -0.70
N CYS A 64 3.30 0.07 -0.49
CA CYS A 64 3.95 -1.10 0.09
C CYS A 64 3.43 -1.38 1.52
N LEU A 65 3.33 -0.33 2.35
CA LEU A 65 2.83 -0.46 3.72
C LEU A 65 1.37 -0.91 3.74
N LEU A 66 0.54 -0.37 2.85
CA LEU A 66 -0.86 -0.76 2.74
C LEU A 66 -1.00 -2.22 2.32
N ALA A 67 -0.21 -2.65 1.34
CA ALA A 67 -0.23 -4.04 0.87
C ALA A 67 0.16 -5.03 1.98
N GLY A 68 1.03 -4.62 2.90
CA GLY A 68 1.49 -5.45 4.00
C GLY A 68 0.69 -5.34 5.29
N HIS A 69 -0.30 -4.45 5.34
CA HIS A 69 -1.04 -4.20 6.58
C HIS A 69 -1.89 -5.41 6.98
N PRO A 70 -1.85 -5.84 8.25
CA PRO A 70 -2.57 -7.04 8.69
C PRO A 70 -4.09 -6.95 8.53
N SER A 71 -4.67 -5.75 8.57
CA SER A 71 -6.12 -5.53 8.39
C SER A 71 -6.51 -5.23 6.95
N ALA A 72 -5.57 -5.24 6.01
CA ALA A 72 -5.90 -5.04 4.60
C ALA A 72 -6.69 -6.24 4.08
N ASP A 73 -7.97 -6.00 3.77
CA ASP A 73 -8.86 -7.00 3.19
C ASP A 73 -8.72 -7.03 1.66
N SER A 74 -9.51 -7.88 0.99
CA SER A 74 -9.44 -8.00 -0.47
C SER A 74 -9.76 -6.67 -1.17
N ALA A 75 -10.66 -5.86 -0.62
CA ALA A 75 -10.99 -4.54 -1.19
C ALA A 75 -9.80 -3.59 -1.12
N VAL A 76 -9.10 -3.54 0.01
CA VAL A 76 -7.88 -2.73 0.17
C VAL A 76 -6.80 -3.20 -0.80
N LEU A 77 -6.57 -4.50 -0.88
CA LEU A 77 -5.54 -5.06 -1.75
C LEU A 77 -5.83 -4.80 -3.22
N ARG A 78 -7.10 -4.84 -3.64
CA ARG A 78 -7.49 -4.48 -5.00
C ARG A 78 -7.29 -2.99 -5.28
N ALA A 79 -7.56 -2.14 -4.31
CA ALA A 79 -7.30 -0.70 -4.44
C ALA A 79 -5.80 -0.43 -4.60
N VAL A 80 -4.96 -1.09 -3.81
CA VAL A 80 -3.50 -1.02 -3.94
C VAL A 80 -3.06 -1.56 -5.30
N HIS A 81 -3.60 -2.69 -5.73
CA HIS A 81 -3.31 -3.28 -7.03
C HIS A 81 -3.60 -2.30 -8.17
N ALA A 82 -4.77 -1.65 -8.13
CA ALA A 82 -5.14 -0.67 -9.16
C ALA A 82 -4.15 0.51 -9.21
N ALA A 83 -3.74 1.02 -8.05
CA ALA A 83 -2.77 2.11 -7.97
C ALA A 83 -1.39 1.68 -8.51
N VAL A 84 -0.95 0.49 -8.13
CA VAL A 84 0.32 -0.08 -8.59
C VAL A 84 0.30 -0.32 -10.10
N ALA A 85 -0.81 -0.85 -10.62
CA ALA A 85 -0.97 -1.09 -12.07
C ALA A 85 -0.87 0.22 -12.85
N ALA A 86 -1.51 1.29 -12.38
CA ALA A 86 -1.44 2.60 -13.01
C ALA A 86 0.00 3.14 -13.06
N LYS A 87 0.74 2.98 -11.96
CA LYS A 87 2.15 3.39 -11.89
C LYS A 87 3.03 2.61 -12.85
N LEU A 88 2.87 1.29 -12.89
CA LEU A 88 3.62 0.43 -13.81
C LEU A 88 3.31 0.78 -15.27
N ALA A 89 2.06 1.07 -15.58
CA ALA A 89 1.65 1.46 -16.94
C ALA A 89 2.36 2.75 -17.39
N GLU A 90 2.67 3.64 -16.45
CA GLU A 90 3.40 4.88 -16.73
C GLU A 90 4.93 4.71 -16.73
N GLY A 91 5.41 3.50 -16.50
CA GLY A 91 6.84 3.19 -16.46
C GLY A 91 7.49 3.36 -15.09
N GLU A 92 6.72 3.64 -14.05
CA GLU A 92 7.24 3.70 -12.68
C GLU A 92 7.53 2.28 -12.15
N ARG A 93 8.23 2.20 -11.03
CA ARG A 93 8.74 0.93 -10.50
C ARG A 93 8.35 0.69 -9.03
N PRO A 94 7.05 0.56 -8.70
CA PRO A 94 6.61 0.28 -7.33
C PRO A 94 6.81 -1.20 -6.98
N TYR A 95 8.03 -1.71 -7.13
CA TYR A 95 8.30 -3.16 -7.06
C TYR A 95 8.11 -3.75 -5.68
N ALA A 96 8.42 -3.00 -4.62
CA ALA A 96 8.21 -3.48 -3.26
C ALA A 96 6.72 -3.76 -3.00
N ALA A 97 5.85 -2.87 -3.47
CA ALA A 97 4.39 -3.07 -3.34
C ALA A 97 3.93 -4.28 -4.15
N VAL A 98 4.44 -4.45 -5.38
CA VAL A 98 4.11 -5.61 -6.23
C VAL A 98 4.45 -6.91 -5.50
N LEU A 99 5.66 -7.01 -4.96
CA LEU A 99 6.13 -8.23 -4.30
C LEU A 99 5.39 -8.48 -2.98
N THR A 100 5.00 -7.41 -2.28
CA THR A 100 4.19 -7.54 -1.06
C THR A 100 2.80 -8.08 -1.40
N LEU A 101 2.17 -7.58 -2.47
CA LEU A 101 0.89 -8.11 -2.96
C LEU A 101 1.01 -9.60 -3.30
N ALA A 102 2.13 -10.00 -3.91
CA ALA A 102 2.35 -11.40 -4.27
C ALA A 102 2.35 -12.33 -3.08
N GLY A 103 2.69 -11.83 -1.89
CA GLY A 103 2.67 -12.61 -0.65
C GLY A 103 1.29 -12.69 0.01
N ARG A 104 0.28 -11.98 -0.49
CA ARG A 104 -1.05 -11.93 0.12
C ARG A 104 -2.00 -12.88 -0.59
N THR A 105 -2.54 -13.84 0.16
CA THR A 105 -3.47 -14.83 -0.39
C THR A 105 -4.90 -14.29 -0.58
N GLU A 106 -5.20 -13.13 -0.04
CA GLU A 106 -6.51 -12.48 -0.16
C GLU A 106 -6.73 -11.83 -1.54
N ILE A 107 -5.68 -11.78 -2.38
CA ILE A 107 -5.79 -11.35 -3.76
C ILE A 107 -5.35 -12.47 -4.69
N GLU A 108 -6.09 -12.67 -5.78
CA GLU A 108 -5.83 -13.76 -6.72
C GLU A 108 -4.43 -13.69 -7.33
N ALA A 109 -3.75 -14.84 -7.39
CA ALA A 109 -2.40 -14.93 -7.97
C ALA A 109 -2.36 -14.38 -9.40
N GLU A 110 -3.40 -14.68 -10.19
CA GLU A 110 -3.47 -14.25 -11.59
C GLU A 110 -3.60 -12.73 -11.71
N GLU A 111 -4.34 -12.08 -10.81
CA GLU A 111 -4.43 -10.63 -10.79
C GLU A 111 -3.06 -9.99 -10.52
N VAL A 112 -2.30 -10.56 -9.58
CA VAL A 112 -0.97 -10.06 -9.27
C VAL A 112 -0.01 -10.34 -10.42
N ARG A 113 -0.10 -11.51 -11.05
CA ARG A 113 0.76 -11.89 -12.18
C ARG A 113 0.63 -10.92 -13.35
N ARG A 114 -0.57 -10.39 -13.58
CA ARG A 114 -0.81 -9.41 -14.65
C ARG A 114 0.01 -8.13 -14.49
N LEU A 115 0.43 -7.79 -13.28
CA LEU A 115 1.29 -6.64 -13.05
C LEU A 115 2.61 -6.74 -13.81
N GLY A 116 3.08 -7.96 -14.08
CA GLY A 116 4.29 -8.20 -14.85
C GLY A 116 4.17 -7.88 -16.35
N THR A 117 2.97 -7.60 -16.86
CA THR A 117 2.74 -7.29 -18.28
C THR A 117 2.82 -5.79 -18.58
N PHE A 118 2.87 -4.94 -17.56
CA PHE A 118 2.90 -3.49 -17.75
C PHE A 118 4.29 -2.99 -18.11
N ARG A 119 4.35 -1.81 -18.72
CA ARG A 119 5.56 -1.19 -19.21
C ARG A 119 6.68 -1.08 -18.16
N GLY A 120 6.34 -0.71 -16.94
CA GLY A 120 7.31 -0.53 -15.86
C GLY A 120 7.89 -1.82 -15.32
N ALA A 121 7.31 -2.98 -15.66
CA ALA A 121 7.77 -4.27 -15.15
C ALA A 121 8.98 -4.78 -15.93
N SER A 122 10.08 -5.06 -15.21
CA SER A 122 11.28 -5.64 -15.79
C SER A 122 11.19 -7.17 -15.80
N SER A 123 12.06 -7.81 -16.58
CA SER A 123 12.17 -9.27 -16.58
C SER A 123 12.60 -9.80 -15.21
N ARG A 124 13.44 -9.04 -14.50
CA ARG A 124 13.86 -9.38 -13.13
C ARG A 124 12.66 -9.36 -12.17
N LEU A 125 11.80 -8.35 -12.28
CA LEU A 125 10.58 -8.30 -11.47
C LEU A 125 9.69 -9.51 -11.79
N ARG A 126 9.48 -9.82 -13.06
CA ARG A 126 8.65 -10.96 -13.45
C ARG A 126 9.16 -12.28 -12.83
N GLY A 127 10.47 -12.49 -12.85
CA GLY A 127 11.07 -13.67 -12.24
C GLY A 127 10.85 -13.74 -10.72
N ARG A 128 11.04 -12.61 -10.04
CA ARG A 128 10.80 -12.53 -8.59
C ARG A 128 9.33 -12.72 -8.26
N LEU A 129 8.45 -12.16 -9.07
CA LEU A 129 7.02 -12.28 -8.90
C LEU A 129 6.57 -13.74 -9.05
N ASP A 130 7.05 -14.42 -10.09
CA ASP A 130 6.73 -15.85 -10.30
C ASP A 130 7.16 -16.70 -9.11
N ARG A 131 8.35 -16.45 -8.57
CA ARG A 131 8.84 -17.17 -7.39
C ARG A 131 7.98 -16.91 -6.16
N ARG A 132 7.56 -15.65 -5.95
CA ARG A 132 6.70 -15.30 -4.81
C ARG A 132 5.32 -15.95 -4.93
N LEU A 133 4.75 -15.96 -6.13
CA LEU A 133 3.45 -16.58 -6.36
C LEU A 133 3.51 -18.11 -6.21
N ALA A 134 4.58 -18.72 -6.67
CA ALA A 134 4.80 -20.16 -6.50
C ALA A 134 4.92 -20.53 -5.01
N ALA A 135 5.47 -19.66 -4.20
CA ALA A 135 5.65 -19.89 -2.76
C ALA A 135 4.32 -19.87 -1.97
N ARG A 136 3.24 -19.40 -2.57
CA ARG A 136 1.91 -19.46 -1.94
C ARG A 136 1.43 -20.89 -1.70
N GLY A 137 2.04 -21.80 -2.43
CA GLY A 137 1.76 -23.20 -2.28
C GLY A 137 0.51 -23.66 -2.87
#